data_294c1775e61794d513bfff4a3adf3089
#
_entry.id   294c1775e61794d513bfff4a3adf3089
#
_cell.length_a   1.000
_cell.length_b   1.000
_cell.length_c   1.000
_cell.angle_alpha   90.00
_cell.angle_beta   90.00
_cell.angle_gamma   90.00
#
_symmetry.space_group_name_H-M   'P 1'
#
loop_
_entity.id
_entity.type
_entity.pdbx_description
1 polymer ?
#
loop_
_entity_poly.entity_id
_entity_poly.type
_entity_poly.pdbx_seq_one_letter_code
_entity_poly.pdbx_strand_id
1 'polypeptide(L)'
;MWGFLLTVAVYIGCKKITQKRWLSKVPVILLAAGILIALILVCHTSYESYNDSACWITWILGPATVAFAWPLSQNLSVLKRNKRAVYGGLLFSCLCTIGLTYLLGRFFHAENPVIFSMLPKSVTTPAAVEISKDLGGIPELTACLVVLTGLLGGLTAHGLFKFLHIRSHAAIGVSIGATSHVLGTSKCAEKHKEKQMVLSTLALIIMALLTALAAPHVVALLEKLCN
;
A
#
# COMPACT_ATOMS: atom_id res chain seq x y z
N MET A 1 9.51 16.91 18.46
CA MET A 1 8.96 15.78 19.28
C MET A 1 7.44 15.89 19.54
N TRP A 2 6.85 17.09 19.56
CA TRP A 2 5.40 17.25 19.79
C TRP A 2 4.53 16.56 18.73
N GLY A 3 4.92 16.60 17.43
CA GLY A 3 4.17 15.95 16.35
C GLY A 3 4.14 14.43 16.48
N PHE A 4 5.24 13.81 16.95
CA PHE A 4 5.26 12.38 17.24
C PHE A 4 4.26 12.02 18.35
N LEU A 5 4.31 12.73 19.47
CA LEU A 5 3.39 12.47 20.59
C LEU A 5 1.93 12.71 20.19
N LEU A 6 1.67 13.79 19.46
CA LEU A 6 0.33 14.10 18.94
C LEU A 6 -0.19 12.97 18.04
N THR A 7 0.63 12.49 17.09
CA THR A 7 0.24 11.40 16.20
C THR A 7 -0.09 10.13 16.96
N VAL A 8 0.75 9.75 17.91
CA VAL A 8 0.53 8.55 18.73
C VAL A 8 -0.73 8.70 19.60
N ALA A 9 -0.93 9.86 20.23
CA ALA A 9 -2.09 10.13 21.07
C ALA A 9 -3.40 10.08 20.26
N VAL A 10 -3.43 10.74 19.09
CA VAL A 10 -4.59 10.73 18.19
C VAL A 10 -4.87 9.31 17.69
N TYR A 11 -3.83 8.57 17.29
CA TYR A 11 -4.01 7.19 16.82
C TYR A 11 -4.59 6.27 17.92
N ILE A 12 -4.06 6.34 19.14
CA ILE A 12 -4.57 5.55 20.28
C ILE A 12 -6.02 5.97 20.61
N GLY A 13 -6.32 7.26 20.60
CA GLY A 13 -7.67 7.78 20.79
C GLY A 13 -8.64 7.26 19.74
N CYS A 14 -8.27 7.34 18.46
CA CYS A 14 -9.06 6.82 17.35
C CYS A 14 -9.27 5.30 17.47
N LYS A 15 -8.24 4.54 17.85
CA LYS A 15 -8.33 3.09 18.04
C LYS A 15 -9.36 2.74 19.14
N LYS A 16 -9.39 3.48 20.25
CA LYS A 16 -10.38 3.29 21.32
C LYS A 16 -11.80 3.65 20.85
N ILE A 17 -11.95 4.72 20.08
CA ILE A 17 -13.24 5.20 19.57
C ILE A 17 -13.81 4.24 18.52
N THR A 18 -12.99 3.71 17.63
CA THR A 18 -13.42 2.75 16.59
C THR A 18 -13.79 1.37 17.13
N GLN A 19 -13.43 1.05 18.39
CA GLN A 19 -13.95 -0.15 19.08
C GLN A 19 -15.45 -0.05 19.38
N LYS A 20 -16.03 1.17 19.40
CA LYS A 20 -17.46 1.33 19.56
C LYS A 20 -18.20 0.95 18.27
N ARG A 21 -19.28 0.18 18.39
CA ARG A 21 -20.06 -0.45 17.32
C ARG A 21 -20.43 0.47 16.15
N TRP A 22 -20.56 1.77 16.38
CA TRP A 22 -20.99 2.76 15.37
C TRP A 22 -19.86 3.18 14.43
N LEU A 23 -18.61 3.21 14.90
CA LEU A 23 -17.42 3.62 14.14
C LEU A 23 -16.52 2.46 13.71
N SER A 24 -16.91 1.21 14.01
CA SER A 24 -16.15 0.01 13.66
C SER A 24 -15.96 -0.23 12.16
N LYS A 25 -16.74 0.45 11.31
CA LYS A 25 -16.63 0.38 9.85
C LYS A 25 -15.60 1.35 9.28
N VAL A 26 -15.19 2.37 10.05
CA VAL A 26 -14.22 3.38 9.59
C VAL A 26 -12.82 2.90 9.92
N PRO A 27 -11.91 2.83 8.92
CA PRO A 27 -10.52 2.50 9.17
C PRO A 27 -9.87 3.51 10.14
N VAL A 28 -9.24 3.00 11.20
CA VAL A 28 -8.58 3.82 12.24
C VAL A 28 -7.61 4.84 11.65
N ILE A 29 -6.86 4.44 10.63
CA ILE A 29 -5.89 5.28 9.91
C ILE A 29 -6.56 6.50 9.28
N LEU A 30 -7.71 6.34 8.61
CA LEU A 30 -8.43 7.47 8.00
C LEU A 30 -8.94 8.44 9.04
N LEU A 31 -9.51 7.92 10.13
CA LEU A 31 -10.02 8.75 11.21
C LEU A 31 -8.88 9.53 11.87
N ALA A 32 -7.76 8.87 12.13
CA ALA A 32 -6.58 9.51 12.73
C ALA A 32 -5.98 10.56 11.80
N ALA A 33 -5.82 10.26 10.51
CA ALA A 33 -5.32 11.22 9.53
C ALA A 33 -6.25 12.45 9.42
N GLY A 34 -7.57 12.23 9.32
CA GLY A 34 -8.54 13.34 9.26
C GLY A 34 -8.49 14.24 10.49
N ILE A 35 -8.39 13.66 11.69
CA ILE A 35 -8.26 14.43 12.94
C ILE A 35 -6.93 15.19 12.98
N LEU A 36 -5.81 14.57 12.59
CA LEU A 36 -4.51 15.23 12.53
C LEU A 36 -4.51 16.40 11.55
N ILE A 37 -5.06 16.22 10.34
CA ILE A 37 -5.20 17.30 9.37
C ILE A 37 -6.03 18.44 9.96
N ALA A 38 -7.19 18.13 10.55
CA ALA A 38 -8.04 19.15 11.18
C ALA A 38 -7.32 19.91 12.30
N LEU A 39 -6.57 19.20 13.16
CA LEU A 39 -5.79 19.83 14.22
C LEU A 39 -4.69 20.74 13.69
N ILE A 40 -3.93 20.30 12.67
CA ILE A 40 -2.87 21.09 12.05
C ILE A 40 -3.44 22.37 11.43
N LEU A 41 -4.59 22.27 10.74
CA LEU A 41 -5.27 23.41 10.14
C LEU A 41 -5.81 24.40 11.18
N VAL A 42 -6.47 23.90 12.23
CA VAL A 42 -7.02 24.75 13.32
C VAL A 42 -5.92 25.44 14.12
N CYS A 43 -4.80 24.75 14.34
CA CYS A 43 -3.65 25.32 15.05
C CYS A 43 -2.78 26.22 14.15
N HIS A 44 -3.15 26.43 12.88
CA HIS A 44 -2.34 27.17 11.91
C HIS A 44 -0.87 26.75 11.85
N THR A 45 -0.61 25.44 12.09
CA THR A 45 0.74 24.89 12.09
C THR A 45 1.12 24.52 10.65
N SER A 46 2.33 24.88 10.20
CA SER A 46 2.80 24.44 8.89
C SER A 46 3.06 22.92 8.87
N TYR A 47 2.83 22.28 7.73
CA TYR A 47 3.13 20.87 7.53
C TYR A 47 4.61 20.56 7.80
N GLU A 48 5.51 21.45 7.39
CA GLU A 48 6.96 21.31 7.62
C GLU A 48 7.29 21.20 9.09
N SER A 49 6.76 22.12 9.92
CA SER A 49 6.97 22.10 11.38
C SER A 49 6.42 20.82 12.03
N TYR A 50 5.26 20.33 11.55
CA TYR A 50 4.72 19.05 12.01
C TYR A 50 5.64 17.90 11.60
N ASN A 51 6.04 17.83 10.34
CA ASN A 51 6.86 16.75 9.78
C ASN A 51 8.22 16.67 10.48
N ASP A 52 8.89 17.79 10.72
CA ASP A 52 10.16 17.85 11.45
C ASP A 52 10.02 17.34 12.88
N SER A 53 8.92 17.68 13.55
CA SER A 53 8.64 17.21 14.92
C SER A 53 8.24 15.73 14.99
N ALA A 54 7.78 15.16 13.89
CA ALA A 54 7.36 13.77 13.71
C ALA A 54 8.38 12.91 12.95
N CYS A 55 9.57 13.42 12.63
CA CYS A 55 10.60 12.77 11.81
C CYS A 55 10.94 11.33 12.23
N TRP A 56 10.85 11.03 13.52
CA TRP A 56 11.05 9.68 14.06
C TRP A 56 10.11 8.63 13.45
N ILE A 57 8.85 9.02 13.10
CA ILE A 57 7.90 8.13 12.45
C ILE A 57 8.41 7.79 11.04
N THR A 58 8.86 8.80 10.30
CA THR A 58 9.40 8.63 8.96
C THR A 58 10.70 7.81 8.99
N TRP A 59 11.58 8.06 9.97
CA TRP A 59 12.83 7.32 10.10
C TRP A 59 12.62 5.82 10.39
N ILE A 60 11.59 5.46 11.18
CA ILE A 60 11.25 4.08 11.51
C ILE A 60 10.71 3.28 10.29
N LEU A 61 10.23 3.96 9.24
CA LEU A 61 9.69 3.29 8.04
C LEU A 61 10.74 2.39 7.35
N GLY A 62 11.99 2.84 7.26
CA GLY A 62 13.08 2.04 6.69
C GLY A 62 13.28 0.71 7.43
N PRO A 63 13.64 0.74 8.73
CA PRO A 63 13.75 -0.47 9.55
C PRO A 63 12.49 -1.34 9.57
N ALA A 64 11.30 -0.75 9.60
CA ALA A 64 10.04 -1.48 9.54
C ALA A 64 9.88 -2.25 8.21
N THR A 65 10.31 -1.66 7.10
CA THR A 65 10.30 -2.33 5.79
C THR A 65 11.25 -3.52 5.76
N VAL A 66 12.46 -3.37 6.33
CA VAL A 66 13.43 -4.49 6.44
C VAL A 66 12.90 -5.59 7.36
N ALA A 67 12.17 -5.25 8.43
CA ALA A 67 11.58 -6.22 9.35
C ALA A 67 10.59 -7.17 8.66
N PHE A 68 10.00 -6.80 7.52
CA PHE A 68 9.18 -7.71 6.71
C PHE A 68 9.97 -8.90 6.13
N ALA A 69 11.30 -8.85 6.10
CA ALA A 69 12.12 -10.01 5.72
C ALA A 69 11.92 -11.20 6.68
N TRP A 70 11.61 -10.93 7.94
CA TRP A 70 11.38 -11.97 8.95
C TRP A 70 10.20 -12.89 8.61
N PRO A 71 8.95 -12.41 8.44
CA PRO A 71 7.83 -13.26 8.04
C PRO A 71 8.06 -13.91 6.68
N LEU A 72 8.79 -13.28 5.75
CA LEU A 72 9.17 -13.88 4.48
C LEU A 72 10.04 -15.12 4.71
N SER A 73 11.10 -15.02 5.52
CA SER A 73 12.03 -16.12 5.79
C SER A 73 11.35 -17.31 6.47
N GLN A 74 10.44 -17.05 7.39
CA GLN A 74 9.72 -18.12 8.11
C GLN A 74 8.70 -18.86 7.24
N ASN A 75 8.18 -18.23 6.19
CA ASN A 75 7.12 -18.78 5.36
C ASN A 75 7.58 -19.18 3.94
N LEU A 76 8.88 -19.36 3.74
CA LEU A 76 9.44 -19.80 2.45
C LEU A 76 8.89 -21.14 1.98
N SER A 77 8.53 -22.04 2.89
CA SER A 77 7.91 -23.32 2.56
C SER A 77 6.55 -23.17 1.88
N VAL A 78 5.74 -22.21 2.33
CA VAL A 78 4.44 -21.89 1.72
C VAL A 78 4.63 -21.33 0.29
N LEU A 79 5.64 -20.48 0.10
CA LEU A 79 6.02 -19.97 -1.22
C LEU A 79 6.45 -21.10 -2.17
N LYS A 80 7.35 -21.99 -1.69
CA LYS A 80 7.86 -23.12 -2.48
C LYS A 80 6.76 -24.06 -2.93
N ARG A 81 5.76 -24.32 -2.08
CA ARG A 81 4.62 -25.19 -2.40
C ARG A 81 3.74 -24.66 -3.53
N ASN A 82 3.59 -23.34 -3.63
CA ASN A 82 2.72 -22.69 -4.61
C ASN A 82 3.49 -21.80 -5.60
N LYS A 83 4.79 -22.06 -5.79
CA LYS A 83 5.70 -21.17 -6.51
C LYS A 83 5.20 -20.67 -7.87
N ARG A 84 4.69 -21.56 -8.73
CA ARG A 84 4.22 -21.18 -10.08
C ARG A 84 3.05 -20.21 -10.02
N ALA A 85 2.04 -20.49 -9.18
CA ALA A 85 0.85 -19.66 -9.04
C ALA A 85 1.18 -18.31 -8.37
N VAL A 86 2.05 -18.31 -7.35
CA VAL A 86 2.41 -17.09 -6.62
C VAL A 86 3.31 -16.20 -7.47
N TYR A 87 4.43 -16.71 -7.96
CA TYR A 87 5.37 -15.88 -8.74
C TYR A 87 4.79 -15.46 -10.09
N GLY A 88 4.13 -16.39 -10.81
CA GLY A 88 3.47 -16.06 -12.07
C GLY A 88 2.34 -15.05 -11.90
N GLY A 89 1.51 -15.23 -10.87
CA GLY A 89 0.42 -14.31 -10.54
C GLY A 89 0.93 -12.93 -10.11
N LEU A 90 1.98 -12.85 -9.30
CA LEU A 90 2.56 -11.58 -8.85
C LEU A 90 3.27 -10.84 -10.00
N LEU A 91 4.02 -11.56 -10.83
CA LEU A 91 4.67 -10.96 -12.01
C LEU A 91 3.62 -10.40 -12.98
N PHE A 92 2.59 -11.19 -13.30
CA PHE A 92 1.48 -10.74 -14.12
C PHE A 92 0.76 -9.53 -13.51
N SER A 93 0.46 -9.57 -12.20
CA SER A 93 -0.17 -8.46 -11.48
C SER A 93 0.70 -7.20 -11.53
N CYS A 94 2.02 -7.32 -11.34
CA CYS A 94 2.96 -6.21 -11.40
C CYS A 94 2.95 -5.55 -12.78
N LEU A 95 3.15 -6.34 -13.85
CA LEU A 95 3.19 -5.83 -15.21
C LEU A 95 1.85 -5.23 -15.63
N CYS A 96 0.74 -5.89 -15.30
CA CYS A 96 -0.60 -5.36 -15.58
C CYS A 96 -0.86 -4.05 -14.82
N THR A 97 -0.49 -3.96 -13.55
CA THR A 97 -0.72 -2.75 -12.75
C THR A 97 0.07 -1.57 -13.32
N ILE A 98 1.36 -1.76 -13.61
CA ILE A 98 2.20 -0.72 -14.19
C ILE A 98 1.69 -0.36 -15.59
N GLY A 99 1.49 -1.34 -16.46
CA GLY A 99 1.06 -1.13 -17.84
C GLY A 99 -0.30 -0.44 -17.95
N LEU A 100 -1.32 -0.96 -17.24
CA LEU A 100 -2.66 -0.35 -17.23
C LEU A 100 -2.65 1.06 -16.64
N THR A 101 -1.89 1.29 -15.56
CA THR A 101 -1.81 2.62 -14.95
C THR A 101 -1.17 3.60 -15.92
N TYR A 102 -0.07 3.22 -16.59
CA TYR A 102 0.59 4.06 -17.58
C TYR A 102 -0.35 4.37 -18.77
N LEU A 103 -0.96 3.33 -19.35
CA LEU A 103 -1.85 3.49 -20.50
C LEU A 103 -3.08 4.35 -20.18
N LEU A 104 -3.70 4.14 -19.01
CA LEU A 104 -4.82 4.97 -18.56
C LEU A 104 -4.38 6.42 -18.31
N GLY A 105 -3.22 6.64 -17.69
CA GLY A 105 -2.68 7.98 -17.50
C GLY A 105 -2.47 8.72 -18.84
N ARG A 106 -1.90 8.04 -19.82
CA ARG A 106 -1.73 8.58 -21.18
C ARG A 106 -3.08 8.84 -21.87
N PHE A 107 -4.03 7.92 -21.73
CA PHE A 107 -5.38 8.07 -22.29
C PHE A 107 -6.13 9.29 -21.73
N PHE A 108 -5.97 9.58 -20.45
CA PHE A 108 -6.53 10.76 -19.81
C PHE A 108 -5.65 12.02 -19.93
N HIS A 109 -4.60 11.99 -20.75
CA HIS A 109 -3.66 13.10 -20.95
C HIS A 109 -3.04 13.63 -19.65
N ALA A 110 -2.83 12.73 -18.66
CA ALA A 110 -2.15 13.11 -17.43
C ALA A 110 -0.66 13.40 -17.70
N GLU A 111 -0.10 14.35 -16.97
CA GLU A 111 1.32 14.67 -17.05
C GLU A 111 2.19 13.51 -16.54
N ASN A 112 3.40 13.37 -17.09
CA ASN A 112 4.31 12.29 -16.72
C ASN A 112 4.57 12.18 -15.20
N PRO A 113 4.82 13.27 -14.46
CA PRO A 113 5.01 13.18 -13.00
C PRO A 113 3.80 12.58 -12.27
N VAL A 114 2.57 12.87 -12.72
CA VAL A 114 1.35 12.29 -12.16
C VAL A 114 1.27 10.80 -12.47
N ILE A 115 1.52 10.40 -13.72
CA ILE A 115 1.53 9.00 -14.14
C ILE A 115 2.55 8.22 -13.31
N PHE A 116 3.79 8.71 -13.20
CA PHE A 116 4.86 8.06 -12.45
C PHE A 116 4.56 7.93 -10.96
N SER A 117 3.83 8.90 -10.39
CA SER A 117 3.33 8.81 -9.02
C SER A 117 2.32 7.69 -8.81
N MET A 118 1.54 7.37 -9.84
CA MET A 118 0.49 6.34 -9.77
C MET A 118 1.01 4.91 -9.96
N LEU A 119 2.16 4.73 -10.60
CA LEU A 119 2.67 3.39 -10.95
C LEU A 119 2.89 2.50 -9.72
N PRO A 120 3.55 2.95 -8.63
CA PRO A 120 3.82 2.12 -7.46
C PRO A 120 2.68 2.10 -6.43
N LYS A 121 1.45 2.52 -6.78
CA LYS A 121 0.33 2.65 -5.83
C LYS A 121 -0.07 1.36 -5.11
N SER A 122 0.32 0.20 -5.63
CA SER A 122 -0.05 -1.12 -5.08
C SER A 122 0.96 -1.70 -4.10
N VAL A 123 2.07 -1.00 -3.83
CA VAL A 123 3.10 -1.44 -2.88
C VAL A 123 3.05 -0.64 -1.58
N THR A 124 3.91 -0.95 -0.62
CA THR A 124 3.96 -0.22 0.66
C THR A 124 4.38 1.22 0.47
N THR A 125 3.83 2.15 1.26
CA THR A 125 4.10 3.59 1.13
C THR A 125 5.58 3.94 1.06
N PRO A 126 6.48 3.42 1.94
CA PRO A 126 7.89 3.73 1.86
C PRO A 126 8.52 3.32 0.52
N ALA A 127 8.24 2.10 0.08
CA ALA A 127 8.75 1.60 -1.20
C ALA A 127 8.19 2.38 -2.39
N ALA A 128 6.88 2.69 -2.36
CA ALA A 128 6.23 3.45 -3.42
C ALA A 128 6.81 4.85 -3.58
N VAL A 129 7.05 5.54 -2.47
CA VAL A 129 7.62 6.89 -2.46
C VAL A 129 9.01 6.90 -3.09
N GLU A 130 9.88 5.96 -2.73
CA GLU A 130 11.23 5.89 -3.32
C GLU A 130 11.18 5.51 -4.81
N ILE A 131 10.36 4.52 -5.20
CA ILE A 131 10.18 4.17 -6.62
C ILE A 131 9.65 5.37 -7.42
N SER A 132 8.71 6.13 -6.85
CA SER A 132 8.15 7.32 -7.49
C SER A 132 9.20 8.42 -7.68
N LYS A 133 10.05 8.67 -6.68
CA LYS A 133 11.16 9.62 -6.79
C LYS A 133 12.13 9.24 -7.91
N ASP A 134 12.52 7.98 -7.96
CA ASP A 134 13.45 7.46 -8.98
C ASP A 134 12.90 7.60 -10.40
N LEU A 135 11.57 7.52 -10.55
CA LEU A 135 10.87 7.70 -11.82
C LEU A 135 10.59 9.17 -12.18
N GLY A 136 10.81 10.12 -11.26
CA GLY A 136 10.46 11.52 -11.45
C GLY A 136 8.99 11.85 -11.17
N GLY A 137 8.32 11.04 -10.33
CA GLY A 137 6.98 11.31 -9.82
C GLY A 137 6.97 12.25 -8.62
N ILE A 138 5.78 12.50 -8.07
CA ILE A 138 5.52 13.39 -6.93
C ILE A 138 5.32 12.51 -5.67
N PRO A 139 6.26 12.46 -4.72
CA PRO A 139 6.24 11.57 -3.56
C PRO A 139 4.98 11.70 -2.70
N GLU A 140 4.50 12.92 -2.46
CA GLU A 140 3.32 13.21 -1.65
C GLU A 140 2.05 12.67 -2.31
N LEU A 141 1.94 12.84 -3.62
CA LEU A 141 0.84 12.29 -4.41
C LEU A 141 0.87 10.76 -4.37
N THR A 142 2.05 10.16 -4.51
CA THR A 142 2.23 8.71 -4.41
C THR A 142 1.77 8.18 -3.06
N ALA A 143 2.18 8.81 -1.96
CA ALA A 143 1.77 8.40 -0.61
C ALA A 143 0.24 8.44 -0.45
N CYS A 144 -0.41 9.49 -0.95
CA CYS A 144 -1.87 9.60 -0.94
C CYS A 144 -2.55 8.49 -1.75
N LEU A 145 -2.06 8.23 -2.97
CA LEU A 145 -2.61 7.21 -3.87
C LEU A 145 -2.43 5.78 -3.31
N VAL A 146 -1.31 5.50 -2.65
CA VAL A 146 -1.10 4.23 -1.94
C VAL A 146 -2.16 4.04 -0.85
N VAL A 147 -2.38 5.03 0.00
CA VAL A 147 -3.40 4.95 1.06
C VAL A 147 -4.79 4.71 0.46
N LEU A 148 -5.17 5.48 -0.57
CA LEU A 148 -6.46 5.33 -1.24
C LEU A 148 -6.63 3.93 -1.87
N THR A 149 -5.60 3.44 -2.56
CA THR A 149 -5.62 2.10 -3.18
C THR A 149 -5.78 1.01 -2.12
N GLY A 150 -5.03 1.11 -1.03
CA GLY A 150 -5.10 0.14 0.07
C GLY A 150 -6.45 0.12 0.76
N LEU A 151 -7.06 1.29 0.95
CA LEU A 151 -8.40 1.42 1.56
C LEU A 151 -9.48 0.83 0.65
N LEU A 152 -9.51 1.24 -0.61
CA LEU A 152 -10.47 0.73 -1.59
C LEU A 152 -10.35 -0.79 -1.71
N GLY A 153 -9.12 -1.30 -1.87
CA GLY A 153 -8.89 -2.73 -1.96
C GLY A 153 -9.26 -3.48 -0.67
N GLY A 154 -8.88 -2.96 0.50
CA GLY A 154 -9.24 -3.56 1.79
C GLY A 154 -10.74 -3.62 2.05
N LEU A 155 -11.50 -2.63 1.58
CA LEU A 155 -12.96 -2.59 1.71
C LEU A 155 -13.67 -3.49 0.70
N THR A 156 -13.22 -3.50 -0.56
CA THR A 156 -13.93 -4.14 -1.68
C THR A 156 -13.49 -5.57 -1.95
N ALA A 157 -12.24 -5.94 -1.70
CA ALA A 157 -11.66 -7.21 -2.11
C ALA A 157 -12.50 -8.44 -1.71
N HIS A 158 -12.88 -8.56 -0.45
CA HIS A 158 -13.65 -9.74 -0.02
C HIS A 158 -15.06 -9.81 -0.63
N GLY A 159 -15.69 -8.67 -0.89
CA GLY A 159 -16.97 -8.59 -1.61
C GLY A 159 -16.81 -9.06 -3.05
N LEU A 160 -15.76 -8.59 -3.72
CA LEU A 160 -15.44 -8.94 -5.10
C LEU A 160 -15.13 -10.45 -5.24
N PHE A 161 -14.32 -11.03 -4.36
CA PHE A 161 -14.02 -12.47 -4.39
C PHE A 161 -15.28 -13.32 -4.14
N LYS A 162 -16.18 -12.86 -3.26
CA LYS A 162 -17.46 -13.53 -3.04
C LYS A 162 -18.33 -13.47 -4.30
N PHE A 163 -18.42 -12.33 -4.95
CA PHE A 163 -19.14 -12.12 -6.20
C PHE A 163 -18.60 -12.99 -7.33
N LEU A 164 -17.27 -13.06 -7.47
CA LEU A 164 -16.57 -13.88 -8.47
C LEU A 164 -16.49 -15.36 -8.10
N HIS A 165 -17.10 -15.80 -6.99
CA HIS A 165 -17.08 -17.18 -6.48
C HIS A 165 -15.66 -17.74 -6.24
N ILE A 166 -14.66 -16.88 -6.00
CA ILE A 166 -13.28 -17.28 -5.72
C ILE A 166 -13.19 -17.72 -4.25
N ARG A 167 -12.90 -19.02 -4.03
CA ARG A 167 -12.85 -19.64 -2.69
C ARG A 167 -11.44 -19.98 -2.23
N SER A 168 -10.46 -19.99 -3.12
CA SER A 168 -9.07 -20.35 -2.80
C SER A 168 -8.43 -19.33 -1.86
N HIS A 169 -8.04 -19.77 -0.66
CA HIS A 169 -7.33 -18.91 0.31
C HIS A 169 -6.03 -18.37 -0.25
N ALA A 170 -5.34 -19.15 -1.10
CA ALA A 170 -4.10 -18.71 -1.73
C ALA A 170 -4.35 -17.60 -2.75
N ALA A 171 -5.32 -17.79 -3.66
CA ALA A 171 -5.65 -16.77 -4.64
C ALA A 171 -6.10 -15.47 -3.96
N ILE A 172 -6.98 -15.54 -2.96
CA ILE A 172 -7.47 -14.38 -2.22
C ILE A 172 -6.32 -13.66 -1.50
N GLY A 173 -5.49 -14.39 -0.76
CA GLY A 173 -4.38 -13.81 -0.01
C GLY A 173 -3.36 -13.13 -0.93
N VAL A 174 -2.90 -13.82 -1.97
CA VAL A 174 -1.94 -13.28 -2.93
C VAL A 174 -2.49 -12.04 -3.63
N SER A 175 -3.74 -12.08 -4.10
CA SER A 175 -4.36 -10.92 -4.76
C SER A 175 -4.50 -9.72 -3.83
N ILE A 176 -4.92 -9.91 -2.58
CA ILE A 176 -5.01 -8.83 -1.59
C ILE A 176 -3.64 -8.20 -1.34
N GLY A 177 -2.59 -9.02 -1.15
CA GLY A 177 -1.24 -8.52 -0.93
C GLY A 177 -0.67 -7.77 -2.11
N ALA A 178 -0.97 -8.24 -3.33
CA ALA A 178 -0.49 -7.63 -4.57
C ALA A 178 -1.18 -6.29 -4.92
N THR A 179 -2.41 -6.08 -4.46
CA THR A 179 -3.22 -4.91 -4.86
C THR A 179 -3.49 -3.93 -3.74
N SER A 180 -3.57 -4.41 -2.48
CA SER A 180 -4.06 -3.62 -1.35
C SER A 180 -3.06 -3.55 -0.20
N HIS A 181 -1.86 -4.01 -0.43
CA HIS A 181 -0.69 -3.98 0.46
C HIS A 181 -1.05 -4.23 1.96
N VAL A 182 -0.49 -3.44 2.89
CA VAL A 182 -0.66 -3.61 4.34
C VAL A 182 -2.12 -3.45 4.78
N LEU A 183 -2.86 -2.49 4.19
CA LEU A 183 -4.25 -2.23 4.58
C LEU A 183 -5.19 -3.39 4.21
N GLY A 184 -4.98 -4.02 3.05
CA GLY A 184 -5.70 -5.23 2.68
C GLY A 184 -5.33 -6.42 3.57
N THR A 185 -4.04 -6.58 3.87
CA THR A 185 -3.54 -7.66 4.74
C THR A 185 -4.11 -7.56 6.16
N SER A 186 -4.23 -6.34 6.73
CA SER A 186 -4.84 -6.15 8.05
C SER A 186 -6.30 -6.59 8.09
N LYS A 187 -7.04 -6.45 7.00
CA LYS A 187 -8.41 -6.96 6.89
C LYS A 187 -8.51 -8.48 6.90
N CYS A 188 -7.48 -9.18 6.41
CA CYS A 188 -7.40 -10.64 6.55
C CYS A 188 -7.20 -11.04 8.02
N ALA A 189 -6.38 -10.31 8.77
CA ALA A 189 -6.15 -10.51 10.20
C ALA A 189 -7.43 -10.27 11.02
N GLU A 190 -8.15 -9.16 10.77
CA GLU A 190 -9.43 -8.85 11.42
C GLU A 190 -10.50 -9.94 11.21
N LYS A 191 -10.46 -10.64 10.08
CA LYS A 191 -11.40 -11.72 9.75
C LYS A 191 -10.91 -13.11 10.19
N HIS A 192 -9.88 -13.18 11.02
CA HIS A 192 -9.27 -14.43 11.48
C HIS A 192 -8.90 -15.41 10.36
N LYS A 193 -8.45 -14.89 9.22
CA LYS A 193 -8.08 -15.68 8.05
C LYS A 193 -6.56 -15.80 7.93
N GLU A 194 -5.94 -16.47 8.88
CA GLU A 194 -4.48 -16.59 9.02
C GLU A 194 -3.76 -17.00 7.73
N LYS A 195 -4.27 -18.02 7.01
CA LYS A 195 -3.69 -18.45 5.73
C LYS A 195 -3.69 -17.34 4.66
N GLN A 196 -4.77 -16.56 4.60
CA GLN A 196 -4.85 -15.42 3.68
C GLN A 196 -3.90 -14.30 4.11
N MET A 197 -3.78 -14.04 5.42
CA MET A 197 -2.89 -13.02 5.97
C MET A 197 -1.43 -13.34 5.66
N VAL A 198 -0.98 -14.58 5.91
CA VAL A 198 0.40 -14.98 5.62
C VAL A 198 0.72 -14.82 4.13
N LEU A 199 -0.14 -15.33 3.26
CA LEU A 199 0.06 -15.24 1.81
C LEU A 199 0.00 -13.78 1.30
N SER A 200 -0.86 -12.95 1.89
CA SER A 200 -0.95 -11.53 1.58
C SER A 200 0.32 -10.79 2.01
N THR A 201 0.86 -11.09 3.19
CA THR A 201 2.14 -10.53 3.66
C THR A 201 3.29 -10.90 2.74
N LEU A 202 3.38 -12.16 2.32
CA LEU A 202 4.41 -12.60 1.36
C LEU A 202 4.25 -11.92 0.02
N ALA A 203 3.02 -11.84 -0.48
CA ALA A 203 2.72 -11.21 -1.77
C ALA A 203 3.07 -9.73 -1.79
N LEU A 204 2.75 -8.95 -0.74
CA LEU A 204 3.07 -7.53 -0.68
C LEU A 204 4.58 -7.26 -0.68
N ILE A 205 5.38 -8.09 -0.02
CA ILE A 205 6.83 -7.96 0.01
C ILE A 205 7.42 -8.23 -1.39
N ILE A 206 7.02 -9.35 -1.99
CA ILE A 206 7.48 -9.71 -3.34
C ILE A 206 7.03 -8.67 -4.36
N MET A 207 5.80 -8.17 -4.23
CA MET A 207 5.26 -7.13 -5.13
C MET A 207 6.07 -5.83 -5.04
N ALA A 208 6.49 -5.43 -3.84
CA ALA A 208 7.35 -4.25 -3.67
C ALA A 208 8.69 -4.43 -4.41
N LEU A 209 9.34 -5.59 -4.26
CA LEU A 209 10.59 -5.90 -4.95
C LEU A 209 10.39 -5.96 -6.48
N LEU A 210 9.36 -6.65 -6.94
CA LEU A 210 9.05 -6.75 -8.38
C LEU A 210 8.77 -5.37 -8.98
N THR A 211 7.99 -4.52 -8.28
CA THR A 211 7.67 -3.18 -8.78
C THR A 211 8.93 -2.30 -8.83
N ALA A 212 9.78 -2.35 -7.81
CA ALA A 212 11.03 -1.58 -7.78
C ALA A 212 11.95 -1.97 -8.97
N LEU A 213 12.04 -3.26 -9.29
CA LEU A 213 12.85 -3.74 -10.39
C LEU A 213 12.19 -3.51 -11.76
N ALA A 214 10.88 -3.74 -11.87
CA ALA A 214 10.17 -3.71 -13.15
C ALA A 214 9.78 -2.31 -13.60
N ALA A 215 9.42 -1.40 -12.68
CA ALA A 215 8.86 -0.10 -13.05
C ALA A 215 9.76 0.74 -13.96
N PRO A 216 11.07 0.93 -13.71
CA PRO A 216 11.92 1.70 -14.59
C PRO A 216 12.01 1.12 -16.02
N HIS A 217 12.13 -0.21 -16.11
CA HIS A 217 12.25 -0.89 -17.39
C HIS A 217 10.95 -0.89 -18.20
N VAL A 218 9.82 -1.12 -17.52
CA VAL A 218 8.50 -1.11 -18.18
C VAL A 218 8.15 0.29 -18.64
N VAL A 219 8.42 1.33 -17.85
CA VAL A 219 8.21 2.73 -18.25
C VAL A 219 9.04 3.07 -19.46
N ALA A 220 10.36 2.80 -19.44
CA ALA A 220 11.24 3.08 -20.58
C ALA A 220 10.80 2.36 -21.87
N LEU A 221 10.25 1.14 -21.75
CA LEU A 221 9.70 0.41 -22.88
C LEU A 221 8.42 1.08 -23.39
N LEU A 222 7.50 1.44 -22.50
CA LEU A 222 6.21 2.04 -22.85
C LEU A 222 6.39 3.45 -23.45
N GLU A 223 7.32 4.24 -22.97
CA GLU A 223 7.67 5.54 -23.56
C GLU A 223 8.17 5.40 -25.00
N LYS A 224 9.00 4.38 -25.29
CA LYS A 224 9.48 4.11 -26.66
C LYS A 224 8.37 3.63 -27.60
N LEU A 225 7.32 3.01 -27.07
CA LEU A 225 6.19 2.51 -27.88
C LEU A 225 5.11 3.57 -28.11
N CYS A 226 5.03 4.58 -27.21
CA CYS A 226 3.99 5.62 -27.26
C CYS A 226 4.49 6.96 -27.86
N ASN A 227 5.79 7.08 -28.11
CA ASN A 227 6.42 8.16 -28.89
C ASN A 227 6.71 7.71 -30.30
#